data_aba2ec075f808db986ba56203be4c91c
#
_entry.id   aba2ec075f808db986ba56203be4c91c
#
_cell.length_a   1.000
_cell.length_b   1.000
_cell.length_c   1.000
_cell.angle_alpha   90.00
_cell.angle_beta   90.00
_cell.angle_gamma   90.00
#
_symmetry.space_group_name_H-M   'P 1'
#
loop_
_entity.id
_entity.type
_entity.pdbx_description
1 polymer ?
#
loop_
_entity_poly.entity_id
_entity_poly.type
_entity_poly.pdbx_seq_one_letter_code
_entity_poly.pdbx_strand_id
1 'polypeptide(L)'
;MAKSLEELLRLKGVVASGEFSANGKLVDFRSNSNQLSDDVANLTAQFAAAVSQLLGALASAHTKISGLKWVPEHGWAYSGGDLTIAVGGNRGVFVKTAEADFNQLFNALIESRQLAHAGAR
;
A
#
# COMPACT_ATOMS: atom_id res chain seq x y z
N MET A 1 15.92 2.25 -6.68
CA MET A 1 15.55 3.42 -5.87
C MET A 1 14.12 3.33 -5.38
N ALA A 2 13.87 3.72 -4.13
CA ALA A 2 12.50 3.79 -3.65
C ALA A 2 11.72 4.84 -4.43
N LYS A 3 10.48 4.53 -4.74
CA LYS A 3 9.61 5.54 -5.29
C LYS A 3 9.12 6.45 -4.16
N SER A 4 9.18 7.75 -4.39
CA SER A 4 8.56 8.72 -3.50
C SER A 4 7.05 8.63 -3.65
N LEU A 5 6.31 9.26 -2.72
CA LEU A 5 4.86 9.34 -2.86
C LEU A 5 4.46 10.04 -4.16
N GLU A 6 5.24 11.04 -4.58
CA GLU A 6 4.96 11.76 -5.82
C GLU A 6 5.21 10.87 -7.04
N GLU A 7 6.24 10.03 -7.01
CA GLU A 7 6.48 9.07 -8.08
C GLU A 7 5.37 8.02 -8.16
N LEU A 8 4.88 7.54 -7.02
CA LEU A 8 3.74 6.64 -6.99
C LEU A 8 2.51 7.30 -7.60
N LEU A 9 2.33 8.59 -7.33
CA LEU A 9 1.21 9.36 -7.85
C LEU A 9 1.23 9.48 -9.38
N ARG A 10 2.39 9.30 -10.01
CA ARG A 10 2.53 9.37 -11.47
C ARG A 10 2.20 8.07 -12.18
N LEU A 11 2.00 6.99 -11.45
CA LEU A 11 1.64 5.72 -12.06
C LEU A 11 0.24 5.82 -12.67
N LYS A 12 0.00 5.04 -13.72
CA LYS A 12 -1.26 5.11 -14.45
C LYS A 12 -2.46 4.88 -13.54
N GLY A 13 -3.40 5.81 -13.57
CA GLY A 13 -4.65 5.71 -12.82
C GLY A 13 -4.55 6.09 -11.35
N VAL A 14 -3.35 6.27 -10.81
CA VAL A 14 -3.17 6.62 -9.40
C VAL A 14 -3.61 8.06 -9.17
N VAL A 15 -4.47 8.27 -8.17
CA VAL A 15 -4.99 9.60 -7.84
C VAL A 15 -4.53 10.08 -6.47
N ALA A 16 -3.98 9.19 -5.65
CA ALA A 16 -3.43 9.55 -4.34
C ALA A 16 -2.44 8.50 -3.90
N SER A 17 -1.47 8.91 -3.08
CA SER A 17 -0.51 8.01 -2.45
C SER A 17 -0.30 8.44 -1.00
N GLY A 18 0.00 7.50 -0.14
CA GLY A 18 0.17 7.77 1.29
C GLY A 18 1.16 6.85 1.96
N GLU A 19 1.65 7.31 3.09
CA GLU A 19 2.53 6.54 3.97
C GLU A 19 1.94 6.57 5.37
N PHE A 20 1.97 5.44 6.05
CA PHE A 20 1.42 5.30 7.39
C PHE A 20 2.38 4.53 8.29
N SER A 21 2.22 4.72 9.60
CA SER A 21 3.02 4.00 10.59
C SER A 21 2.32 2.71 11.01
N ALA A 22 3.06 1.83 11.67
CA ALA A 22 2.54 0.54 12.13
C ALA A 22 1.34 0.69 13.08
N ASN A 23 1.24 1.82 13.79
CA ASN A 23 0.12 2.08 14.70
C ASN A 23 -1.05 2.81 14.03
N GLY A 24 -1.03 2.92 12.70
CA GLY A 24 -2.16 3.46 11.97
C GLY A 24 -2.21 4.96 11.84
N LYS A 25 -1.11 5.64 12.08
CA LYS A 25 -1.03 7.10 11.90
C LYS A 25 -0.59 7.42 10.48
N LEU A 26 -1.25 8.39 9.88
CA LEU A 26 -0.84 8.91 8.59
C LEU A 26 0.45 9.72 8.75
N VAL A 27 1.48 9.35 7.99
CA VAL A 27 2.77 10.04 8.01
C VAL A 27 2.82 11.11 6.93
N ASP A 28 2.37 10.78 5.72
CA ASP A 28 2.37 11.70 4.60
C ASP A 28 1.31 11.28 3.59
N PHE A 29 0.82 12.23 2.81
CA PHE A 29 -0.24 11.97 1.84
C PHE A 29 -0.16 12.97 0.69
N ARG A 30 -0.29 12.46 -0.53
CA ARG A 30 -0.31 13.26 -1.75
C ARG A 30 -1.52 12.88 -2.56
N SER A 31 -2.28 13.86 -3.04
CA SER A 31 -3.51 13.60 -3.78
C SER A 31 -3.69 14.57 -4.94
N ASN A 32 -4.20 14.02 -6.04
CA ASN A 32 -4.65 14.81 -7.19
C ASN A 32 -6.17 14.98 -7.18
N SER A 33 -6.86 14.48 -6.16
CA SER A 33 -8.31 14.47 -6.12
C SER A 33 -8.85 15.22 -4.90
N ASN A 34 -9.77 16.15 -5.13
CA ASN A 34 -10.44 16.86 -4.05
C ASN A 34 -11.36 15.96 -3.22
N GLN A 35 -11.73 14.80 -3.76
CA GLN A 35 -12.60 13.85 -3.07
C GLN A 35 -11.86 13.02 -2.02
N LEU A 36 -10.53 12.99 -2.09
CA LEU A 36 -9.70 12.26 -1.17
C LEU A 36 -9.05 13.24 -0.20
N SER A 37 -9.79 13.57 0.84
CA SER A 37 -9.37 14.50 1.88
C SER A 37 -8.43 13.84 2.88
N ASP A 38 -7.84 14.65 3.75
CA ASP A 38 -7.01 14.15 4.85
C ASP A 38 -7.81 13.23 5.77
N ASP A 39 -9.12 13.46 5.94
CA ASP A 39 -9.96 12.57 6.76
C ASP A 39 -10.05 11.18 6.16
N VAL A 40 -10.22 11.08 4.85
CA VAL A 40 -10.22 9.79 4.15
C VAL A 40 -8.87 9.11 4.30
N ALA A 41 -7.78 9.88 4.14
CA ALA A 41 -6.42 9.33 4.26
C ALA A 41 -6.15 8.83 5.68
N ASN A 42 -6.56 9.59 6.70
CA ASN A 42 -6.37 9.19 8.11
C ASN A 42 -7.16 7.91 8.44
N LEU A 43 -8.41 7.85 7.99
CA LEU A 43 -9.23 6.65 8.19
C LEU A 43 -8.59 5.44 7.52
N THR A 44 -8.16 5.61 6.27
CA THR A 44 -7.53 4.54 5.50
C THR A 44 -6.24 4.05 6.18
N ALA A 45 -5.43 4.96 6.70
CA ALA A 45 -4.19 4.59 7.39
C ALA A 45 -4.45 3.70 8.60
N GLN A 46 -5.47 4.02 9.38
CA GLN A 46 -5.84 3.21 10.55
C GLN A 46 -6.18 1.78 10.16
N PHE A 47 -7.03 1.61 9.16
CA PHE A 47 -7.44 0.28 8.72
C PHE A 47 -6.33 -0.42 7.95
N ALA A 48 -5.53 0.31 7.16
CA ALA A 48 -4.42 -0.29 6.42
C ALA A 48 -3.41 -0.94 7.37
N ALA A 49 -3.09 -0.28 8.48
CA ALA A 49 -2.17 -0.85 9.46
C ALA A 49 -2.74 -2.14 10.07
N ALA A 50 -4.01 -2.13 10.44
CA ALA A 50 -4.67 -3.30 11.05
C ALA A 50 -4.76 -4.47 10.06
N VAL A 51 -5.16 -4.20 8.82
CA VAL A 51 -5.27 -5.24 7.78
C VAL A 51 -3.90 -5.82 7.46
N SER A 52 -2.88 -4.98 7.37
CA SER A 52 -1.51 -5.44 7.06
C SER A 52 -0.99 -6.37 8.15
N GLN A 53 -1.26 -6.08 9.43
CA GLN A 53 -0.86 -6.95 10.53
C GLN A 53 -1.57 -8.30 10.45
N LEU A 54 -2.86 -8.28 10.18
CA LEU A 54 -3.65 -9.51 10.06
C LEU A 54 -3.16 -10.37 8.90
N LEU A 55 -2.90 -9.75 7.75
CA LEU A 55 -2.40 -10.47 6.58
C LEU A 55 -0.99 -10.99 6.78
N GLY A 56 -0.14 -10.30 7.54
CA GLY A 56 1.18 -10.79 7.90
C GLY A 56 1.09 -12.10 8.69
N ALA A 57 0.18 -12.18 9.65
CA ALA A 57 -0.06 -13.40 10.42
C ALA A 57 -0.59 -14.51 9.52
N LEU A 58 -1.51 -14.19 8.62
CA LEU A 58 -2.06 -15.17 7.67
C LEU A 58 -0.99 -15.68 6.72
N ALA A 59 -0.13 -14.80 6.21
CA ALA A 59 0.97 -15.19 5.32
C ALA A 59 1.95 -16.15 6.01
N SER A 60 2.25 -15.88 7.30
CA SER A 60 3.10 -16.80 8.09
C SER A 60 2.46 -18.18 8.23
N ALA A 61 1.15 -18.22 8.49
CA ALA A 61 0.43 -19.48 8.59
C ALA A 61 0.40 -20.22 7.25
N HIS A 62 0.18 -19.50 6.16
CA HIS A 62 0.21 -20.09 4.82
C HIS A 62 1.59 -20.71 4.52
N THR A 63 2.66 -20.03 4.89
CA THR A 63 4.01 -20.53 4.68
C THR A 63 4.22 -21.84 5.43
N LYS A 64 3.78 -21.91 6.69
CA LYS A 64 3.91 -23.12 7.51
C LYS A 64 3.15 -24.32 6.93
N ILE A 65 1.93 -24.08 6.45
CA ILE A 65 1.05 -25.15 5.98
C ILE A 65 1.43 -25.63 4.58
N SER A 66 1.72 -24.69 3.68
CA SER A 66 1.92 -25.01 2.27
C SER A 66 3.36 -25.29 1.88
N GLY A 67 4.32 -24.82 2.66
CA GLY A 67 5.73 -24.86 2.28
C GLY A 67 6.11 -23.86 1.19
N LEU A 68 5.15 -23.07 0.72
CA LEU A 68 5.40 -22.01 -0.26
C LEU A 68 5.77 -20.72 0.45
N LYS A 69 6.40 -19.82 -0.27
CA LYS A 69 6.85 -18.55 0.29
C LYS A 69 5.73 -17.51 0.24
N TRP A 70 5.10 -17.26 1.37
CA TRP A 70 4.08 -16.23 1.52
C TRP A 70 4.59 -15.00 2.28
N VAL A 71 5.71 -15.12 2.97
CA VAL A 71 6.31 -14.02 3.71
C VAL A 71 7.63 -13.62 3.07
N PRO A 72 7.96 -12.31 2.99
CA PRO A 72 7.04 -11.21 3.30
C PRO A 72 5.94 -11.12 2.25
N GLU A 73 4.74 -10.78 2.68
CA GLU A 73 3.66 -10.55 1.73
C GLU A 73 3.96 -9.30 0.88
N HIS A 74 3.56 -9.35 -0.40
CA HIS A 74 3.80 -8.22 -1.31
C HIS A 74 2.83 -7.07 -1.06
N GLY A 75 1.64 -7.40 -0.60
CA GLY A 75 0.65 -6.40 -0.33
C GLY A 75 -0.75 -6.94 -0.47
N TRP A 76 -1.70 -6.03 -0.48
CA TRP A 76 -3.11 -6.36 -0.62
C TRP A 76 -3.84 -5.22 -1.32
N ALA A 77 -5.03 -5.52 -1.82
CA ALA A 77 -5.86 -4.53 -2.49
C ALA A 77 -7.32 -4.66 -2.04
N TYR A 78 -8.00 -3.53 -1.97
CA TYR A 78 -9.42 -3.42 -1.65
C TYR A 78 -10.07 -2.59 -2.75
N SER A 79 -10.99 -3.20 -3.49
CA SER A 79 -11.60 -2.56 -4.65
C SER A 79 -13.04 -2.15 -4.37
N GLY A 80 -13.31 -0.85 -4.58
CA GLY A 80 -14.67 -0.36 -4.73
C GLY A 80 -15.03 -0.26 -6.20
N GLY A 81 -16.16 0.38 -6.51
CA GLY A 81 -16.58 0.55 -7.90
C GLY A 81 -15.67 1.48 -8.67
N ASP A 82 -15.37 2.63 -8.10
CA ASP A 82 -14.61 3.67 -8.79
C ASP A 82 -13.12 3.59 -8.50
N LEU A 83 -12.76 3.32 -7.25
CA LEU A 83 -11.38 3.33 -6.80
C LEU A 83 -11.00 2.01 -6.14
N THR A 84 -9.71 1.70 -6.22
CA THR A 84 -9.09 0.57 -5.54
C THR A 84 -7.98 1.13 -4.67
N ILE A 85 -7.83 0.57 -3.47
CA ILE A 85 -6.71 0.88 -2.58
C ILE A 85 -5.75 -0.30 -2.66
N ALA A 86 -4.49 -0.04 -3.00
CA ALA A 86 -3.44 -1.07 -2.99
C ALA A 86 -2.39 -0.66 -1.96
N VAL A 87 -2.03 -1.59 -1.09
CA VAL A 87 -1.12 -1.34 0.02
C VAL A 87 0.02 -2.36 -0.02
N GLY A 88 1.24 -1.88 0.15
CA GLY A 88 2.43 -2.71 0.28
C GLY A 88 3.37 -2.07 1.30
N GLY A 89 3.78 -2.84 2.32
CA GLY A 89 4.57 -2.31 3.42
C GLY A 89 3.80 -1.23 4.16
N ASN A 90 4.39 -0.05 4.29
CA ASN A 90 3.78 1.08 4.98
C ASN A 90 3.29 2.17 4.02
N ARG A 91 3.11 1.83 2.75
CA ARG A 91 2.63 2.77 1.73
C ARG A 91 1.45 2.22 0.97
N GLY A 92 0.61 3.11 0.48
CA GLY A 92 -0.55 2.73 -0.29
C GLY A 92 -0.89 3.76 -1.35
N VAL A 93 -1.69 3.33 -2.30
CA VAL A 93 -2.17 4.20 -3.37
C VAL A 93 -3.68 4.03 -3.54
N PHE A 94 -4.34 5.12 -3.93
CA PHE A 94 -5.70 5.08 -4.45
C PHE A 94 -5.59 5.13 -5.97
N VAL A 95 -6.17 4.17 -6.66
CA VAL A 95 -6.05 4.05 -8.11
C VAL A 95 -7.45 3.84 -8.70
N LYS A 96 -7.70 4.43 -9.88
CA LYS A 96 -8.95 4.18 -10.59
C LYS A 96 -9.05 2.70 -10.92
N THR A 97 -10.12 2.06 -10.48
CA THR A 97 -10.30 0.61 -10.66
C THR A 97 -10.13 0.20 -12.11
N ALA A 98 -10.69 0.98 -13.03
CA ALA A 98 -10.63 0.68 -14.47
C ALA A 98 -9.22 0.76 -15.05
N GLU A 99 -8.30 1.45 -14.40
CA GLU A 99 -6.94 1.66 -14.88
C GLU A 99 -5.87 0.95 -14.04
N ALA A 100 -6.28 0.20 -13.02
CA ALA A 100 -5.34 -0.44 -12.10
C ALA A 100 -4.52 -1.53 -12.81
N ASP A 101 -3.21 -1.42 -12.69
CA ASP A 101 -2.26 -2.45 -13.10
C ASP A 101 -1.57 -2.94 -11.83
N PHE A 102 -2.07 -4.05 -11.29
CA PHE A 102 -1.60 -4.53 -10.00
C PHE A 102 -0.15 -4.98 -10.02
N ASN A 103 0.33 -5.52 -11.14
CA ASN A 103 1.75 -5.87 -11.26
C ASN A 103 2.63 -4.63 -11.09
N GLN A 104 2.29 -3.55 -11.79
CA GLN A 104 3.02 -2.30 -11.70
C GLN A 104 2.93 -1.71 -10.29
N LEU A 105 1.72 -1.69 -9.72
CA LEU A 105 1.49 -1.09 -8.41
C LEU A 105 2.26 -1.84 -7.31
N PHE A 106 2.15 -3.16 -7.27
CA PHE A 106 2.82 -3.92 -6.24
C PHE A 106 4.33 -3.94 -6.41
N ASN A 107 4.84 -3.94 -7.63
CA ASN A 107 6.29 -3.81 -7.87
C ASN A 107 6.80 -2.47 -7.33
N ALA A 108 6.08 -1.39 -7.58
CA ALA A 108 6.46 -0.07 -7.10
C ALA A 108 6.42 0.00 -5.57
N LEU A 109 5.41 -0.60 -4.95
CA LEU A 109 5.27 -0.63 -3.48
C LEU A 109 6.35 -1.50 -2.84
N ILE A 110 6.72 -2.62 -3.47
CA ILE A 110 7.81 -3.48 -3.00
C ILE A 110 9.14 -2.73 -3.03
N GLU A 111 9.42 -2.01 -4.11
CA GLU A 111 10.63 -1.21 -4.22
C GLU A 111 10.71 -0.18 -3.08
N SER A 112 9.60 0.49 -2.79
CA SER A 112 9.51 1.45 -1.70
C SER A 112 9.82 0.79 -0.35
N ARG A 113 9.24 -0.39 -0.11
CA ARG A 113 9.46 -1.12 1.14
C ARG A 113 10.90 -1.59 1.28
N GLN A 114 11.49 -2.13 0.21
CA GLN A 114 12.86 -2.61 0.23
C GLN A 114 13.84 -1.50 0.56
N LEU A 115 13.64 -0.33 -0.01
CA LEU A 115 14.52 0.80 0.24
C LEU A 115 14.32 1.37 1.64
N ALA A 116 13.09 1.43 2.12
CA ALA A 116 12.80 1.85 3.49
C ALA A 116 13.47 0.91 4.49
N HIS A 117 13.42 -0.40 4.23
CA HIS A 117 14.06 -1.41 5.07
C HIS A 117 15.58 -1.25 5.06
N ALA A 118 16.17 -1.05 3.90
CA ALA A 118 17.61 -0.82 3.77
C ALA A 118 18.02 0.46 4.50
N GLY A 119 17.21 1.51 4.40
CA GLY A 119 17.47 2.79 5.07
C GLY A 119 17.34 2.74 6.58
N ALA A 120 16.69 1.72 7.13
CA ALA A 120 16.50 1.57 8.56
C ALA A 120 17.72 1.01 9.30
N ARG A 121 18.74 0.65 8.58
CA ARG A 121 19.98 0.10 9.18
C ARG A 121 20.82 1.17 9.82
#